data_05b9cf5f70f20cd634d4a9801fee0c05
#
_entry.id   05b9cf5f70f20cd634d4a9801fee0c05
#
_cell.length_a   1.000
_cell.length_b   1.000
_cell.length_c   1.000
_cell.angle_alpha   90.00
_cell.angle_beta   90.00
_cell.angle_gamma   90.00
#
_symmetry.space_group_name_H-M   'P 1'
#
loop_
_entity.id
_entity.type
_entity.pdbx_description
1 polymer ?
#
loop_
_entity_poly.entity_id
_entity_poly.type
_entity_poly.pdbx_seq_one_letter_code
_entity_poly.pdbx_strand_id
1 'polypeptide(L)'
;MPPRSVLQALPWWVQLAACAMLVAAGTAVWRWVSVPAIPRPDLAGADPLVVLAIDDAQARVRVNPDAAAAWGELGLVLYAQAYGDEAVACFKRATALDDRTWRWPFFTAAARSHLDPGEGAELMEEAIRRDPTAVWPRLLRAEWLVALGRGEEARAEYEAILAVSPDHARARLGLARLLVTGGDADAALVALGSAVDHPSTRRAAREFAAQLAARQGDRAGAERSLSAAAALPPDTPWPDDPLATELPRRRVGKRSRIKLVSQLEKEGQIAEADALSRRIEEDHPEIYLFVEGRIQLEKGNPAAAEKVFRQALTIDPRAVEIRFQLGRAIALLGRHPEAAAVFREVLAAEPGYGPAWLELGRSLEHTDRVAAIAAFQSAIAYMPTSAEARDALARLRGSAASPPPPTPGTPIR
;
A
#
# COMPACT_ATOMS: atom_id res chain seq x y z
N MET A 1 -21.73 67.24 32.44
CA MET A 1 -22.48 66.07 31.94
C MET A 1 -21.60 65.37 30.93
N PRO A 2 -21.27 64.08 31.07
CA PRO A 2 -20.50 63.36 30.05
C PRO A 2 -21.36 63.21 28.80
N PRO A 3 -20.80 63.27 27.58
CA PRO A 3 -21.56 63.13 26.35
C PRO A 3 -22.19 61.75 26.28
N ARG A 4 -23.51 61.69 26.11
CA ARG A 4 -24.24 60.45 25.86
C ARG A 4 -23.67 59.84 24.59
N SER A 5 -23.24 58.57 24.63
CA SER A 5 -22.72 57.86 23.48
C SER A 5 -23.77 57.89 22.35
N VAL A 6 -23.32 58.11 21.11
CA VAL A 6 -24.15 58.21 19.91
C VAL A 6 -25.11 57.01 19.78
N LEU A 7 -24.72 55.87 20.30
CA LEU A 7 -25.53 54.63 20.34
C LEU A 7 -26.80 54.74 21.19
N GLN A 8 -26.82 55.58 22.22
CA GLN A 8 -28.00 55.74 23.09
C GLN A 8 -29.10 56.62 22.48
N ALA A 9 -28.77 57.33 21.40
CA ALA A 9 -29.73 58.19 20.68
C ALA A 9 -30.46 57.46 19.54
N LEU A 10 -30.04 56.21 19.21
CA LEU A 10 -30.67 55.43 18.14
C LEU A 10 -31.90 54.66 18.66
N PRO A 11 -32.90 54.42 17.77
CA PRO A 11 -34.04 53.57 18.09
C PRO A 11 -33.59 52.17 18.58
N TRP A 12 -34.29 51.57 19.51
CA TRP A 12 -33.95 50.30 20.14
C TRP A 12 -33.72 49.16 19.13
N TRP A 13 -34.44 49.12 17.99
CA TRP A 13 -34.29 48.13 16.93
C TRP A 13 -32.95 48.31 16.16
N VAL A 14 -32.43 49.55 16.03
CA VAL A 14 -31.11 49.84 15.44
C VAL A 14 -29.99 49.34 16.38
N GLN A 15 -30.18 49.56 17.69
CA GLN A 15 -29.24 49.05 18.69
C GLN A 15 -29.19 47.51 18.70
N LEU A 16 -30.33 46.83 18.60
CA LEU A 16 -30.39 45.38 18.45
C LEU A 16 -29.75 44.88 17.17
N ALA A 17 -30.00 45.53 16.03
CA ALA A 17 -29.38 45.19 14.76
C ALA A 17 -27.86 45.38 14.80
N ALA A 18 -27.36 46.45 15.42
CA ALA A 18 -25.94 46.68 15.60
C ALA A 18 -25.29 45.61 16.51
N CYS A 19 -25.95 45.24 17.62
CA CYS A 19 -25.49 44.14 18.50
C CYS A 19 -25.49 42.80 17.74
N ALA A 20 -26.55 42.50 16.99
CA ALA A 20 -26.61 41.29 16.20
C ALA A 20 -25.51 41.23 15.13
N MET A 21 -25.19 42.33 14.45
CA MET A 21 -24.07 42.43 13.51
C MET A 21 -22.71 42.28 14.18
N LEU A 22 -22.51 42.85 15.36
CA LEU A 22 -21.27 42.69 16.13
C LEU A 22 -21.09 41.26 16.61
N VAL A 23 -22.15 40.60 17.07
CA VAL A 23 -22.14 39.18 17.43
C VAL A 23 -21.85 38.32 16.20
N ALA A 24 -22.51 38.59 15.08
CA ALA A 24 -22.27 37.87 13.81
C ALA A 24 -20.83 38.08 13.30
N ALA A 25 -20.32 39.33 13.36
CA ALA A 25 -18.94 39.64 13.01
C ALA A 25 -17.96 38.99 13.97
N GLY A 26 -18.23 39.03 15.28
CA GLY A 26 -17.41 38.38 16.31
C GLY A 26 -17.37 36.84 16.14
N THR A 27 -18.50 36.23 15.85
CA THR A 27 -18.59 34.79 15.57
C THR A 27 -17.88 34.40 14.25
N ALA A 28 -17.99 35.25 13.22
CA ALA A 28 -17.28 35.04 11.94
C ALA A 28 -15.77 35.15 12.12
N VAL A 29 -15.29 36.16 12.86
CA VAL A 29 -13.84 36.30 13.17
C VAL A 29 -13.36 35.16 14.06
N TRP A 30 -14.15 34.79 15.09
CA TRP A 30 -13.82 33.66 15.96
C TRP A 30 -13.76 32.35 15.16
N ARG A 31 -14.70 32.08 14.24
CA ARG A 31 -14.66 30.93 13.33
C ARG A 31 -13.43 30.96 12.45
N TRP A 32 -13.09 32.11 11.89
CA TRP A 32 -11.93 32.25 11.02
C TRP A 32 -10.60 32.01 11.76
N VAL A 33 -10.49 32.47 13.02
CA VAL A 33 -9.30 32.26 13.87
C VAL A 33 -9.27 30.85 14.47
N SER A 34 -10.42 30.21 14.66
CA SER A 34 -10.54 28.91 15.34
C SER A 34 -10.50 27.72 14.39
N VAL A 35 -10.58 27.91 13.05
CA VAL A 35 -10.42 26.82 12.10
C VAL A 35 -8.94 26.47 12.00
N PRO A 36 -8.54 25.24 12.33
CA PRO A 36 -7.16 24.81 12.16
C PRO A 36 -6.71 25.00 10.70
N ALA A 37 -5.43 25.33 10.52
CA ALA A 37 -4.86 25.40 9.17
C ALA A 37 -5.06 24.06 8.45
N ILE A 38 -5.57 24.12 7.23
CA ILE A 38 -5.70 22.93 6.39
C ILE A 38 -4.29 22.43 6.07
N PRO A 39 -3.97 21.15 6.35
CA PRO A 39 -2.66 20.60 6.06
C PRO A 39 -2.28 20.77 4.59
N ARG A 40 -1.02 21.14 4.35
CA ARG A 40 -0.46 21.34 3.01
C ARG A 40 0.74 20.42 2.86
N PRO A 41 0.58 19.25 2.23
CA PRO A 41 1.71 18.37 1.94
C PRO A 41 2.66 19.04 0.96
N ASP A 42 3.93 18.62 0.98
CA ASP A 42 4.86 18.99 -0.08
C ASP A 42 4.49 18.22 -1.36
N LEU A 43 4.02 18.96 -2.37
CA LEU A 43 3.59 18.43 -3.65
C LEU A 43 4.66 18.66 -4.75
N ALA A 44 5.89 19.02 -4.40
CA ALA A 44 6.96 19.19 -5.37
C ALA A 44 7.20 17.85 -6.11
N GLY A 45 7.00 17.86 -7.43
CA GLY A 45 7.12 16.67 -8.28
C GLY A 45 5.98 15.65 -8.16
N ALA A 46 4.89 15.97 -7.45
CA ALA A 46 3.72 15.11 -7.39
C ALA A 46 3.00 15.02 -8.74
N ASP A 47 2.36 13.89 -8.97
CA ASP A 47 1.49 13.69 -10.15
C ASP A 47 0.37 14.74 -10.17
N PRO A 48 0.10 15.42 -11.30
CA PRO A 48 -0.96 16.44 -11.39
C PRO A 48 -2.33 15.97 -10.89
N LEU A 49 -2.67 14.69 -11.08
CA LEU A 49 -3.93 14.13 -10.59
C LEU A 49 -3.96 14.02 -9.06
N VAL A 50 -2.81 13.77 -8.44
CA VAL A 50 -2.67 13.79 -6.98
C VAL A 50 -2.87 15.20 -6.46
N VAL A 51 -2.25 16.20 -7.10
CA VAL A 51 -2.44 17.62 -6.77
C VAL A 51 -3.90 18.02 -6.86
N LEU A 52 -4.57 17.71 -8.00
CA LEU A 52 -5.99 18.00 -8.20
C LEU A 52 -6.89 17.33 -7.14
N ALA A 53 -6.64 16.06 -6.82
CA ALA A 53 -7.45 15.35 -5.83
C ALA A 53 -7.31 15.97 -4.42
N ILE A 54 -6.11 16.39 -4.05
CA ILE A 54 -5.85 17.06 -2.77
C ILE A 54 -6.48 18.46 -2.76
N ASP A 55 -6.32 19.24 -3.82
CA ASP A 55 -6.90 20.58 -3.95
C ASP A 55 -8.43 20.54 -3.86
N ASP A 56 -9.07 19.58 -4.52
CA ASP A 56 -10.51 19.35 -4.51
C ASP A 56 -11.01 18.99 -3.11
N ALA A 57 -10.30 18.09 -2.42
CA ALA A 57 -10.63 17.72 -1.05
C ALA A 57 -10.43 18.90 -0.08
N GLN A 58 -9.36 19.69 -0.24
CA GLN A 58 -9.15 20.91 0.53
C GLN A 58 -10.20 21.98 0.26
N ALA A 59 -10.67 22.11 -1.00
CA ALA A 59 -11.74 23.03 -1.35
C ALA A 59 -13.04 22.68 -0.61
N ARG A 60 -13.38 21.40 -0.49
CA ARG A 60 -14.55 20.93 0.29
C ARG A 60 -14.43 21.30 1.77
N VAL A 61 -13.24 21.18 2.36
CA VAL A 61 -12.99 21.62 3.73
C VAL A 61 -13.16 23.14 3.87
N ARG A 62 -12.68 23.93 2.89
CA ARG A 62 -12.85 25.41 2.91
C ARG A 62 -14.33 25.81 2.86
N VAL A 63 -15.15 25.09 2.10
CA VAL A 63 -16.60 25.33 2.01
C VAL A 63 -17.31 24.94 3.31
N ASN A 64 -16.94 23.80 3.91
CA ASN A 64 -17.57 23.26 5.11
C ASN A 64 -16.54 22.92 6.20
N PRO A 65 -15.92 23.89 6.86
CA PRO A 65 -14.83 23.65 7.81
C PRO A 65 -15.27 22.95 9.11
N ASP A 66 -16.58 22.95 9.40
CA ASP A 66 -17.16 22.29 10.57
C ASP A 66 -17.74 20.90 10.25
N ALA A 67 -17.60 20.42 9.01
CA ALA A 67 -18.07 19.10 8.63
C ALA A 67 -16.97 18.03 8.84
N ALA A 68 -17.18 17.13 9.80
CA ALA A 68 -16.29 16.01 10.06
C ALA A 68 -16.01 15.18 8.80
N ALA A 69 -17.05 14.96 7.97
CA ALA A 69 -16.92 14.23 6.72
C ALA A 69 -15.97 14.88 5.72
N ALA A 70 -15.92 16.22 5.64
CA ALA A 70 -15.01 16.94 4.74
C ALA A 70 -13.54 16.75 5.16
N TRP A 71 -13.25 16.87 6.45
CA TRP A 71 -11.92 16.61 7.00
C TRP A 71 -11.52 15.14 6.87
N GLY A 72 -12.46 14.23 7.15
CA GLY A 72 -12.23 12.79 6.98
C GLY A 72 -11.93 12.42 5.55
N GLU A 73 -12.64 12.99 4.57
CA GLU A 73 -12.39 12.75 3.15
C GLU A 73 -11.01 13.29 2.72
N LEU A 74 -10.64 14.51 3.16
CA LEU A 74 -9.28 15.02 2.91
C LEU A 74 -8.23 14.10 3.53
N GLY A 75 -8.45 13.62 4.76
CA GLY A 75 -7.55 12.66 5.41
C GLY A 75 -7.41 11.36 4.62
N LEU A 76 -8.51 10.81 4.10
CA LEU A 76 -8.49 9.60 3.27
C LEU A 76 -7.74 9.80 1.94
N VAL A 77 -7.94 10.95 1.28
CA VAL A 77 -7.20 11.31 0.06
C VAL A 77 -5.71 11.40 0.36
N LEU A 78 -5.32 12.12 1.40
CA LEU A 78 -3.92 12.27 1.82
C LEU A 78 -3.29 10.92 2.19
N TYR A 79 -3.99 10.10 2.97
CA TYR A 79 -3.51 8.78 3.38
C TYR A 79 -3.34 7.83 2.18
N ALA A 80 -4.28 7.84 1.25
CA ALA A 80 -4.20 7.04 0.02
C ALA A 80 -3.00 7.41 -0.86
N GLN A 81 -2.50 8.66 -0.75
CA GLN A 81 -1.32 9.16 -1.47
C GLN A 81 -0.04 9.15 -0.63
N ALA A 82 -0.05 8.48 0.53
CA ALA A 82 1.08 8.33 1.44
C ALA A 82 1.52 9.62 2.19
N TYR A 83 0.66 10.62 2.30
CA TYR A 83 0.85 11.80 3.17
C TYR A 83 0.28 11.50 4.57
N GLY A 84 0.96 10.63 5.31
CA GLY A 84 0.45 10.06 6.57
C GLY A 84 0.26 11.08 7.69
N ASP A 85 1.21 11.99 7.91
CA ASP A 85 1.15 12.97 8.98
C ASP A 85 0.05 14.00 8.75
N GLU A 86 -0.11 14.47 7.52
CA GLU A 86 -1.18 15.39 7.13
C GLU A 86 -2.55 14.70 7.21
N ALA A 87 -2.63 13.42 6.84
CA ALA A 87 -3.84 12.62 6.99
C ALA A 87 -4.25 12.49 8.46
N VAL A 88 -3.31 12.20 9.35
CA VAL A 88 -3.53 12.13 10.80
C VAL A 88 -4.08 13.45 11.36
N ALA A 89 -3.54 14.60 10.93
CA ALA A 89 -4.05 15.91 11.33
C ALA A 89 -5.51 16.10 10.91
N CYS A 90 -5.86 15.69 9.69
CA CYS A 90 -7.24 15.73 9.18
C CYS A 90 -8.17 14.79 9.94
N PHE A 91 -7.76 13.54 10.21
CA PHE A 91 -8.57 12.58 10.96
C PHE A 91 -8.78 13.01 12.41
N LYS A 92 -7.76 13.57 13.08
CA LYS A 92 -7.90 14.15 14.42
C LYS A 92 -8.92 15.30 14.44
N ARG A 93 -8.93 16.15 13.41
CA ARG A 93 -9.95 17.21 13.30
C ARG A 93 -11.34 16.63 13.05
N ALA A 94 -11.47 15.66 12.15
CA ALA A 94 -12.74 14.96 11.92
C ALA A 94 -13.28 14.29 13.20
N THR A 95 -12.38 13.67 13.98
CA THR A 95 -12.68 13.07 15.29
C THR A 95 -13.20 14.09 16.30
N ALA A 96 -12.63 15.30 16.32
CA ALA A 96 -13.06 16.37 17.21
C ALA A 96 -14.41 17.00 16.80
N LEU A 97 -14.77 16.91 15.50
CA LEU A 97 -16.03 17.41 14.97
C LEU A 97 -17.18 16.40 15.07
N ASP A 98 -16.86 15.11 15.08
CA ASP A 98 -17.82 14.02 15.25
C ASP A 98 -17.24 12.99 16.23
N ASP A 99 -17.75 13.05 17.46
CA ASP A 99 -17.33 12.18 18.55
C ASP A 99 -18.11 10.85 18.63
N ARG A 100 -19.05 10.61 17.73
CA ARG A 100 -19.92 9.42 17.73
C ARG A 100 -19.38 8.28 16.90
N THR A 101 -18.62 8.56 15.84
CA THR A 101 -18.11 7.53 14.95
C THR A 101 -16.76 6.98 15.41
N TRP A 102 -16.57 5.68 15.28
CA TRP A 102 -15.28 5.02 15.47
C TRP A 102 -14.34 5.21 14.25
N ARG A 103 -14.90 5.67 13.11
CA ARG A 103 -14.22 5.67 11.81
C ARG A 103 -12.97 6.55 11.79
N TRP A 104 -13.05 7.78 12.28
CA TRP A 104 -11.91 8.70 12.21
C TRP A 104 -10.75 8.32 13.15
N PRO A 105 -10.99 7.93 14.41
CA PRO A 105 -9.95 7.34 15.26
C PRO A 105 -9.31 6.09 14.64
N PHE A 106 -10.09 5.22 13.98
CA PHE A 106 -9.60 4.05 13.27
C PHE A 106 -8.58 4.42 12.17
N PHE A 107 -8.92 5.38 11.29
CA PHE A 107 -7.99 5.82 10.25
C PHE A 107 -6.79 6.57 10.82
N THR A 108 -6.94 7.28 11.95
CA THR A 108 -5.80 7.88 12.66
C THR A 108 -4.81 6.80 13.11
N ALA A 109 -5.30 5.76 13.77
CA ALA A 109 -4.49 4.64 14.23
C ALA A 109 -3.85 3.88 13.06
N ALA A 110 -4.62 3.61 12.00
CA ALA A 110 -4.11 2.94 10.80
C ALA A 110 -3.02 3.74 10.09
N ALA A 111 -3.13 5.06 10.01
CA ALA A 111 -2.10 5.91 9.41
C ALA A 111 -0.82 5.94 10.24
N ARG A 112 -0.92 5.93 11.58
CA ARG A 112 0.25 5.90 12.49
C ARG A 112 0.93 4.53 12.57
N SER A 113 0.17 3.44 12.44
CA SER A 113 0.70 2.08 12.54
C SER A 113 1.77 1.74 11.49
N HIS A 114 1.80 2.44 10.37
CA HIS A 114 2.87 2.29 9.36
C HIS A 114 4.25 2.73 9.87
N LEU A 115 4.29 3.68 10.81
CA LEU A 115 5.52 4.19 11.42
C LEU A 115 5.83 3.45 12.72
N ASP A 116 4.81 3.25 13.55
CA ASP A 116 4.88 2.56 14.83
C ASP A 116 3.59 1.75 15.08
N PRO A 117 3.64 0.41 14.92
CA PRO A 117 2.50 -0.46 15.22
C PRO A 117 2.05 -0.37 16.69
N GLY A 118 2.95 -0.05 17.62
CA GLY A 118 2.63 0.13 19.04
C GLY A 118 1.76 1.36 19.24
N GLU A 119 2.15 2.50 18.70
CA GLU A 119 1.34 3.73 18.70
C GLU A 119 -0.01 3.48 18.02
N GLY A 120 -0.01 2.75 16.89
CA GLY A 120 -1.24 2.37 16.20
C GLY A 120 -2.19 1.56 17.09
N ALA A 121 -1.68 0.56 17.80
CA ALA A 121 -2.48 -0.29 18.69
C ALA A 121 -3.09 0.49 19.87
N GLU A 122 -2.36 1.45 20.43
CA GLU A 122 -2.84 2.32 21.50
C GLU A 122 -3.91 3.32 21.01
N LEU A 123 -3.66 3.96 19.87
CA LEU A 123 -4.64 4.87 19.26
C LEU A 123 -5.92 4.18 18.83
N MET A 124 -5.88 2.88 18.50
CA MET A 124 -7.06 2.11 18.12
C MET A 124 -8.06 1.94 19.28
N GLU A 125 -7.60 2.05 20.53
CA GLU A 125 -8.50 2.01 21.71
C GLU A 125 -9.57 3.08 21.68
N GLU A 126 -9.28 4.27 21.12
CA GLU A 126 -10.28 5.32 20.95
C GLU A 126 -11.42 4.89 20.03
N ALA A 127 -11.10 4.22 18.92
CA ALA A 127 -12.12 3.69 18.02
C ALA A 127 -12.98 2.61 18.71
N ILE A 128 -12.34 1.71 19.47
CA ILE A 128 -13.03 0.66 20.23
C ILE A 128 -13.92 1.24 21.34
N ARG A 129 -13.47 2.30 22.04
CA ARG A 129 -14.29 2.96 23.07
C ARG A 129 -15.57 3.59 22.49
N ARG A 130 -15.50 4.13 21.27
CA ARG A 130 -16.65 4.76 20.60
C ARG A 130 -17.68 3.75 20.13
N ASP A 131 -17.23 2.60 19.65
CA ASP A 131 -18.10 1.50 19.31
C ASP A 131 -17.44 0.16 19.71
N PRO A 132 -17.77 -0.35 20.91
CA PRO A 132 -17.24 -1.62 21.40
C PRO A 132 -17.66 -2.83 20.57
N THR A 133 -18.67 -2.69 19.70
CA THR A 133 -19.16 -3.77 18.83
C THR A 133 -18.52 -3.76 17.44
N ALA A 134 -17.82 -2.68 17.09
CA ALA A 134 -17.13 -2.58 15.81
C ALA A 134 -15.98 -3.62 15.71
N VAL A 135 -16.08 -4.48 14.71
CA VAL A 135 -15.14 -5.59 14.51
C VAL A 135 -13.76 -5.09 14.02
N TRP A 136 -13.73 -4.18 13.07
CA TRP A 136 -12.49 -3.77 12.40
C TRP A 136 -11.46 -3.12 13.31
N PRO A 137 -11.81 -2.21 14.24
CA PRO A 137 -10.86 -1.67 15.20
C PRO A 137 -10.19 -2.75 16.05
N ARG A 138 -10.98 -3.69 16.58
CA ARG A 138 -10.46 -4.79 17.39
C ARG A 138 -9.58 -5.74 16.57
N LEU A 139 -10.00 -6.05 15.35
CA LEU A 139 -9.28 -6.98 14.47
C LEU A 139 -7.87 -6.45 14.13
N LEU A 140 -7.77 -5.21 13.68
CA LEU A 140 -6.48 -4.60 13.38
C LEU A 140 -5.61 -4.43 14.63
N ARG A 141 -6.21 -4.02 15.75
CA ARG A 141 -5.48 -3.95 17.03
C ARG A 141 -4.90 -5.31 17.41
N ALA A 142 -5.70 -6.37 17.33
CA ALA A 142 -5.25 -7.73 17.62
C ALA A 142 -4.06 -8.15 16.73
N GLU A 143 -4.13 -7.88 15.42
CA GLU A 143 -3.05 -8.21 14.49
C GLU A 143 -1.74 -7.45 14.80
N TRP A 144 -1.84 -6.17 15.16
CA TRP A 144 -0.66 -5.40 15.58
C TRP A 144 -0.11 -5.89 16.93
N LEU A 145 -0.97 -6.24 17.89
CA LEU A 145 -0.55 -6.82 19.17
C LEU A 145 0.18 -8.16 18.98
N VAL A 146 -0.29 -9.00 18.05
CA VAL A 146 0.44 -10.25 17.69
C VAL A 146 1.82 -9.92 17.16
N ALA A 147 1.93 -8.94 16.23
CA ALA A 147 3.22 -8.53 15.66
C ALA A 147 4.18 -7.96 16.71
N LEU A 148 3.65 -7.34 17.78
CA LEU A 148 4.39 -6.81 18.92
C LEU A 148 4.71 -7.85 20.01
N GLY A 149 4.27 -9.10 19.85
CA GLY A 149 4.45 -10.14 20.86
C GLY A 149 3.52 -10.02 22.07
N ARG A 150 2.50 -9.14 22.04
CA ARG A 150 1.51 -8.92 23.11
C ARG A 150 0.33 -9.91 22.96
N GLY A 151 0.64 -11.20 23.03
CA GLY A 151 -0.28 -12.29 22.69
C GLY A 151 -1.56 -12.34 23.55
N GLU A 152 -1.48 -12.11 24.86
CA GLU A 152 -2.66 -12.15 25.74
C GLU A 152 -3.65 -11.02 25.42
N GLU A 153 -3.15 -9.84 25.10
CA GLU A 153 -4.00 -8.73 24.70
C GLU A 153 -4.64 -8.97 23.34
N ALA A 154 -3.88 -9.53 22.39
CA ALA A 154 -4.41 -9.93 21.09
C ALA A 154 -5.52 -10.99 21.22
N ARG A 155 -5.33 -11.96 22.12
CA ARG A 155 -6.32 -12.98 22.44
C ARG A 155 -7.63 -12.38 22.92
N ALA A 156 -7.55 -11.45 23.87
CA ALA A 156 -8.73 -10.76 24.39
C ALA A 156 -9.52 -10.02 23.29
N GLU A 157 -8.83 -9.39 22.33
CA GLU A 157 -9.49 -8.73 21.21
C GLU A 157 -10.16 -9.73 20.26
N TYR A 158 -9.50 -10.85 19.91
CA TYR A 158 -10.14 -11.88 19.08
C TYR A 158 -11.35 -12.51 19.78
N GLU A 159 -11.26 -12.81 21.06
CA GLU A 159 -12.38 -13.35 21.84
C GLU A 159 -13.54 -12.35 21.93
N ALA A 160 -13.26 -11.06 22.08
CA ALA A 160 -14.28 -10.01 22.05
C ALA A 160 -14.98 -9.89 20.68
N ILE A 161 -14.27 -10.06 19.57
CA ILE A 161 -14.87 -10.15 18.23
C ILE A 161 -15.78 -11.37 18.13
N LEU A 162 -15.31 -12.54 18.58
CA LEU A 162 -16.05 -13.79 18.50
C LEU A 162 -17.27 -13.83 19.43
N ALA A 163 -17.28 -13.03 20.50
CA ALA A 163 -18.46 -12.86 21.36
C ALA A 163 -19.58 -12.12 20.62
N VAL A 164 -19.28 -11.18 19.73
CA VAL A 164 -20.26 -10.44 18.92
C VAL A 164 -20.57 -11.17 17.60
N SER A 165 -19.56 -11.74 16.97
CA SER A 165 -19.63 -12.46 15.68
C SER A 165 -18.94 -13.81 15.78
N PRO A 166 -19.63 -14.86 16.28
CA PRO A 166 -19.02 -16.17 16.56
C PRO A 166 -18.34 -16.82 15.33
N ASP A 167 -18.83 -16.52 14.13
CA ASP A 167 -18.32 -17.09 12.87
C ASP A 167 -17.38 -16.14 12.10
N HIS A 168 -16.86 -15.09 12.75
CA HIS A 168 -15.94 -14.17 12.09
C HIS A 168 -14.61 -14.86 11.72
N ALA A 169 -14.51 -15.31 10.48
CA ALA A 169 -13.46 -16.22 10.03
C ALA A 169 -12.03 -15.70 10.20
N ARG A 170 -11.78 -14.38 10.01
CA ARG A 170 -10.45 -13.78 10.21
C ARG A 170 -10.05 -13.76 11.69
N ALA A 171 -11.01 -13.51 12.59
CA ALA A 171 -10.75 -13.56 14.03
C ALA A 171 -10.49 -15.00 14.48
N ARG A 172 -11.24 -15.99 13.98
CA ARG A 172 -10.99 -17.42 14.22
C ARG A 172 -9.60 -17.84 13.76
N LEU A 173 -9.21 -17.49 12.55
CA LEU A 173 -7.87 -17.79 12.02
C LEU A 173 -6.76 -17.10 12.84
N GLY A 174 -6.98 -15.83 13.23
CA GLY A 174 -6.05 -15.07 14.07
C GLY A 174 -5.87 -15.71 15.45
N LEU A 175 -6.97 -16.07 16.13
CA LEU A 175 -6.95 -16.76 17.41
C LEU A 175 -6.28 -18.14 17.31
N ALA A 176 -6.59 -18.91 16.26
CA ALA A 176 -5.96 -20.22 16.04
C ALA A 176 -4.43 -20.10 15.91
N ARG A 177 -3.95 -19.13 15.15
CA ARG A 177 -2.50 -18.87 15.01
C ARG A 177 -1.85 -18.50 16.34
N LEU A 178 -2.54 -17.70 17.15
CA LEU A 178 -2.06 -17.29 18.47
C LEU A 178 -1.97 -18.46 19.44
N LEU A 179 -2.99 -19.34 19.47
CA LEU A 179 -3.02 -20.53 20.34
C LEU A 179 -1.85 -21.49 20.06
N VAL A 180 -1.43 -21.62 18.82
CA VAL A 180 -0.25 -22.43 18.45
C VAL A 180 1.04 -21.86 19.02
N THR A 181 1.19 -20.55 19.08
CA THR A 181 2.38 -19.94 19.71
C THR A 181 2.41 -20.20 21.22
N GLY A 182 1.24 -20.37 21.85
CA GLY A 182 1.08 -20.82 23.25
C GLY A 182 1.23 -22.33 23.45
N GLY A 183 1.44 -23.13 22.38
CA GLY A 183 1.63 -24.58 22.47
C GLY A 183 0.35 -25.41 22.43
N ASP A 184 -0.83 -24.82 22.30
CA ASP A 184 -2.13 -25.49 22.29
C ASP A 184 -2.63 -25.71 20.84
N ALA A 185 -2.12 -26.78 20.22
CA ALA A 185 -2.48 -27.13 18.85
C ALA A 185 -3.92 -27.64 18.70
N ASP A 186 -4.45 -28.32 19.74
CA ASP A 186 -5.81 -28.87 19.71
C ASP A 186 -6.83 -27.73 19.81
N ALA A 187 -6.64 -26.79 20.73
CA ALA A 187 -7.46 -25.60 20.82
C ALA A 187 -7.39 -24.76 19.53
N ALA A 188 -6.23 -24.70 18.87
CA ALA A 188 -6.07 -24.00 17.61
C ALA A 188 -6.91 -24.61 16.47
N LEU A 189 -6.98 -25.94 16.38
CA LEU A 189 -7.85 -26.63 15.41
C LEU A 189 -9.33 -26.34 15.67
N VAL A 190 -9.75 -26.35 16.93
CA VAL A 190 -11.12 -25.97 17.31
C VAL A 190 -11.42 -24.50 16.98
N ALA A 191 -10.48 -23.61 17.24
CA ALA A 191 -10.64 -22.20 16.97
C ALA A 191 -10.80 -21.87 15.47
N LEU A 192 -10.17 -22.66 14.57
CA LEU A 192 -10.32 -22.48 13.12
C LEU A 192 -11.80 -22.55 12.69
N GLY A 193 -12.56 -23.53 13.18
CA GLY A 193 -14.00 -23.65 12.95
C GLY A 193 -14.41 -23.34 11.50
N SER A 194 -15.35 -22.40 11.31
CA SER A 194 -15.87 -21.96 10.01
C SER A 194 -14.85 -21.22 9.10
N ALA A 195 -13.68 -20.86 9.63
CA ALA A 195 -12.66 -20.16 8.83
C ALA A 195 -12.15 -20.98 7.63
N VAL A 196 -12.23 -22.31 7.70
CA VAL A 196 -11.81 -23.23 6.63
C VAL A 196 -12.75 -23.20 5.41
N ASP A 197 -13.95 -22.65 5.55
CA ASP A 197 -14.97 -22.61 4.47
C ASP A 197 -15.27 -21.19 3.98
N HIS A 198 -14.84 -20.16 4.74
CA HIS A 198 -15.11 -18.77 4.39
C HIS A 198 -14.25 -18.31 3.19
N PRO A 199 -14.83 -17.67 2.16
CA PRO A 199 -14.12 -17.29 0.92
C PRO A 199 -12.84 -16.46 1.14
N SER A 200 -12.79 -15.65 2.20
CA SER A 200 -11.66 -14.75 2.49
C SER A 200 -10.59 -15.37 3.40
N THR A 201 -10.73 -16.62 3.81
CA THR A 201 -9.76 -17.31 4.71
C THR A 201 -9.59 -18.78 4.41
N ARG A 202 -10.44 -19.39 3.60
CA ARG A 202 -10.53 -20.85 3.41
C ARG A 202 -9.22 -21.49 2.98
N ARG A 203 -8.47 -20.82 2.09
CA ARG A 203 -7.16 -21.31 1.64
C ARG A 203 -6.12 -21.17 2.75
N ALA A 204 -5.98 -19.98 3.31
CA ALA A 204 -5.04 -19.69 4.40
C ALA A 204 -5.33 -20.54 5.65
N ALA A 205 -6.59 -20.79 5.99
CA ALA A 205 -6.99 -21.63 7.11
C ALA A 205 -6.63 -23.10 6.88
N ARG A 206 -6.80 -23.64 5.66
CA ARG A 206 -6.40 -25.02 5.32
C ARG A 206 -4.89 -25.18 5.26
N GLU A 207 -4.16 -24.20 4.72
CA GLU A 207 -2.69 -24.19 4.77
C GLU A 207 -2.20 -24.21 6.23
N PHE A 208 -2.84 -23.44 7.09
CA PHE A 208 -2.52 -23.42 8.51
C PHE A 208 -2.89 -24.75 9.21
N ALA A 209 -4.04 -25.35 8.93
CA ALA A 209 -4.42 -26.66 9.42
C ALA A 209 -3.42 -27.75 8.99
N ALA A 210 -2.90 -27.68 7.78
CA ALA A 210 -1.85 -28.58 7.30
C ALA A 210 -0.55 -28.42 8.10
N GLN A 211 -0.16 -27.19 8.43
CA GLN A 211 1.02 -26.94 9.29
C GLN A 211 0.85 -27.53 10.68
N LEU A 212 -0.37 -27.44 11.25
CA LEU A 212 -0.70 -28.05 12.54
C LEU A 212 -0.61 -29.57 12.49
N ALA A 213 -1.24 -30.21 11.50
CA ALA A 213 -1.20 -31.67 11.31
C ALA A 213 0.24 -32.16 11.15
N ALA A 214 1.07 -31.44 10.37
CA ALA A 214 2.48 -31.79 10.20
C ALA A 214 3.27 -31.72 11.53
N ARG A 215 3.01 -30.71 12.37
CA ARG A 215 3.63 -30.58 13.71
C ARG A 215 3.22 -31.71 14.67
N GLN A 216 1.98 -32.20 14.54
CA GLN A 216 1.46 -33.35 15.32
C GLN A 216 1.91 -34.69 14.74
N GLY A 217 2.66 -34.72 13.62
CA GLY A 217 3.13 -35.94 12.96
C GLY A 217 2.09 -36.60 12.04
N ASP A 218 0.90 -36.02 11.85
CA ASP A 218 -0.12 -36.48 10.91
C ASP A 218 0.21 -35.99 9.48
N ARG A 219 1.13 -36.71 8.84
CA ARG A 219 1.54 -36.42 7.45
C ARG A 219 0.38 -36.54 6.46
N ALA A 220 -0.47 -37.55 6.63
CA ALA A 220 -1.60 -37.78 5.74
C ALA A 220 -2.65 -36.66 5.85
N GLY A 221 -2.92 -36.16 7.07
CA GLY A 221 -3.77 -35.00 7.31
C GLY A 221 -3.19 -33.71 6.72
N ALA A 222 -1.88 -33.52 6.87
CA ALA A 222 -1.19 -32.37 6.27
C ALA A 222 -1.29 -32.37 4.74
N GLU A 223 -1.04 -33.51 4.08
CA GLU A 223 -1.15 -33.64 2.63
C GLU A 223 -2.58 -33.42 2.13
N ARG A 224 -3.59 -33.97 2.81
CA ARG A 224 -5.00 -33.71 2.48
C ARG A 224 -5.36 -32.24 2.56
N SER A 225 -4.94 -31.56 3.62
CA SER A 225 -5.22 -30.13 3.82
C SER A 225 -4.51 -29.25 2.81
N LEU A 226 -3.24 -29.53 2.45
CA LEU A 226 -2.51 -28.83 1.40
C LEU A 226 -3.13 -29.05 0.02
N SER A 227 -3.49 -30.29 -0.31
CA SER A 227 -4.17 -30.61 -1.58
C SER A 227 -5.49 -29.86 -1.71
N ALA A 228 -6.26 -29.86 -0.61
CA ALA A 228 -7.53 -29.12 -0.58
C ALA A 228 -7.32 -27.60 -0.71
N ALA A 229 -6.29 -27.03 -0.07
CA ALA A 229 -5.94 -25.61 -0.23
C ALA A 229 -5.50 -25.26 -1.66
N ALA A 230 -4.68 -26.12 -2.29
CA ALA A 230 -4.19 -25.92 -3.64
C ALA A 230 -5.31 -25.96 -4.71
N ALA A 231 -6.36 -26.72 -4.46
CA ALA A 231 -7.54 -26.79 -5.35
C ALA A 231 -8.45 -25.55 -5.26
N LEU A 232 -8.28 -24.69 -4.25
CA LEU A 232 -9.10 -23.50 -4.05
C LEU A 232 -8.50 -22.29 -4.79
N PRO A 233 -9.34 -21.39 -5.31
CA PRO A 233 -8.87 -20.08 -5.75
C PRO A 233 -8.27 -19.30 -4.59
N PRO A 234 -7.46 -18.23 -4.85
CA PRO A 234 -6.98 -17.32 -3.83
C PRO A 234 -8.12 -16.81 -2.93
N ASP A 235 -7.80 -16.55 -1.66
CA ASP A 235 -8.76 -15.96 -0.74
C ASP A 235 -9.20 -14.58 -1.23
N THR A 236 -10.50 -14.30 -1.17
CA THR A 236 -11.06 -13.03 -1.61
C THR A 236 -10.79 -11.93 -0.56
N PRO A 237 -10.60 -10.67 -0.97
CA PRO A 237 -10.58 -9.55 -0.03
C PRO A 237 -11.88 -9.47 0.78
N TRP A 238 -11.79 -8.95 1.99
CA TRP A 238 -12.97 -8.69 2.82
C TRP A 238 -13.76 -7.51 2.23
N PRO A 239 -15.05 -7.69 1.93
CA PRO A 239 -15.85 -6.68 1.22
C PRO A 239 -16.11 -5.43 2.05
N ASP A 240 -16.06 -5.53 3.38
CA ASP A 240 -16.33 -4.47 4.36
C ASP A 240 -15.09 -3.98 5.12
N ASP A 241 -13.89 -4.41 4.71
CA ASP A 241 -12.63 -3.88 5.26
C ASP A 241 -12.47 -2.39 4.88
N PRO A 242 -12.47 -1.46 5.86
CA PRO A 242 -12.40 -0.04 5.56
C PRO A 242 -11.11 0.36 4.83
N LEU A 243 -9.98 -0.28 5.11
CA LEU A 243 -8.72 0.02 4.44
C LEU A 243 -8.70 -0.51 3.01
N ALA A 244 -9.27 -1.70 2.79
CA ALA A 244 -9.34 -2.31 1.47
C ALA A 244 -10.40 -1.66 0.55
N THR A 245 -11.46 -1.10 1.12
CA THR A 245 -12.57 -0.50 0.35
C THR A 245 -12.42 1.01 0.13
N GLU A 246 -11.88 1.74 1.09
CA GLU A 246 -11.84 3.21 1.07
C GLU A 246 -10.60 3.77 0.39
N LEU A 247 -9.42 3.21 0.70
CA LEU A 247 -8.17 3.76 0.18
C LEU A 247 -7.96 3.53 -1.32
N PRO A 248 -8.26 2.35 -1.91
CA PRO A 248 -8.06 2.14 -3.34
C PRO A 248 -8.89 3.10 -4.21
N ARG A 249 -10.10 3.44 -3.78
CA ARG A 249 -10.99 4.37 -4.50
C ARG A 249 -10.44 5.80 -4.59
N ARG A 250 -9.56 6.17 -3.66
CA ARG A 250 -8.95 7.50 -3.56
C ARG A 250 -7.52 7.57 -4.06
N ARG A 251 -6.94 6.40 -4.34
CA ARG A 251 -5.64 6.35 -5.00
C ARG A 251 -5.80 6.83 -6.43
N VAL A 252 -5.25 8.01 -6.69
CA VAL A 252 -5.21 8.60 -8.03
C VAL A 252 -3.76 8.72 -8.48
N GLY A 253 -3.56 9.10 -9.74
CA GLY A 253 -2.26 9.26 -10.33
C GLY A 253 -1.75 8.01 -11.05
N LYS A 254 -0.65 8.20 -11.73
CA LYS A 254 -0.01 7.31 -12.69
C LYS A 254 0.12 5.86 -12.22
N ARG A 255 0.79 5.66 -11.08
CA ARG A 255 1.09 4.30 -10.54
C ARG A 255 -0.17 3.53 -10.15
N SER A 256 -1.17 4.23 -9.62
CA SER A 256 -2.39 3.60 -9.13
C SER A 256 -3.31 3.15 -10.25
N ARG A 257 -3.42 3.93 -11.33
CA ARG A 257 -4.21 3.57 -12.52
C ARG A 257 -3.63 2.35 -13.22
N ILE A 258 -2.32 2.30 -13.41
CA ILE A 258 -1.63 1.14 -14.01
C ILE A 258 -1.89 -0.12 -13.18
N LYS A 259 -1.77 -0.03 -11.86
CA LYS A 259 -2.01 -1.17 -10.97
C LYS A 259 -3.46 -1.65 -11.05
N LEU A 260 -4.41 -0.71 -11.14
CA LEU A 260 -5.83 -1.03 -11.23
C LEU A 260 -6.16 -1.71 -12.57
N VAL A 261 -5.63 -1.25 -13.72
CA VAL A 261 -5.78 -1.93 -15.00
C VAL A 261 -5.29 -3.37 -14.92
N SER A 262 -4.07 -3.58 -14.42
CA SER A 262 -3.50 -4.93 -14.28
C SER A 262 -4.30 -5.83 -13.32
N GLN A 263 -4.96 -5.26 -12.33
CA GLN A 263 -5.82 -6.00 -11.41
C GLN A 263 -7.14 -6.40 -12.09
N LEU A 264 -7.81 -5.47 -12.79
CA LEU A 264 -9.04 -5.71 -13.54
C LEU A 264 -8.85 -6.81 -14.61
N GLU A 265 -7.69 -6.79 -15.31
CA GLU A 265 -7.34 -7.84 -16.27
C GLU A 265 -7.22 -9.22 -15.60
N LYS A 266 -6.54 -9.31 -14.44
CA LYS A 266 -6.42 -10.57 -13.68
C LYS A 266 -7.75 -11.08 -13.15
N GLU A 267 -8.67 -10.18 -12.82
CA GLU A 267 -10.03 -10.51 -12.37
C GLU A 267 -10.98 -10.82 -13.53
N GLY A 268 -10.52 -10.74 -14.79
CA GLY A 268 -11.32 -11.00 -16.00
C GLY A 268 -12.28 -9.88 -16.35
N GLN A 269 -12.18 -8.71 -15.71
CA GLN A 269 -13.00 -7.51 -15.96
C GLN A 269 -12.45 -6.70 -17.14
N ILE A 270 -12.34 -7.35 -18.31
CA ILE A 270 -11.64 -6.79 -19.49
C ILE A 270 -12.27 -5.49 -19.97
N ALA A 271 -13.62 -5.38 -19.97
CA ALA A 271 -14.30 -4.17 -20.42
C ALA A 271 -14.00 -2.94 -19.54
N GLU A 272 -13.88 -3.13 -18.22
CA GLU A 272 -13.54 -2.06 -17.29
C GLU A 272 -12.05 -1.69 -17.39
N ALA A 273 -11.17 -2.67 -17.57
CA ALA A 273 -9.76 -2.46 -17.83
C ALA A 273 -9.54 -1.65 -19.11
N ASP A 274 -10.22 -1.99 -20.21
CA ASP A 274 -10.17 -1.29 -21.50
C ASP A 274 -10.73 0.15 -21.39
N ALA A 275 -11.84 0.33 -20.65
CA ALA A 275 -12.41 1.66 -20.43
C ALA A 275 -11.45 2.58 -19.61
N LEU A 276 -10.81 2.01 -18.59
CA LEU A 276 -9.82 2.73 -17.79
C LEU A 276 -8.57 3.02 -18.62
N SER A 277 -8.10 2.08 -19.43
CA SER A 277 -6.96 2.24 -20.32
C SER A 277 -7.18 3.35 -21.34
N ARG A 278 -8.37 3.42 -21.96
CA ARG A 278 -8.73 4.52 -22.90
C ARG A 278 -8.75 5.88 -22.22
N ARG A 279 -9.27 5.99 -20.99
CA ARG A 279 -9.19 7.23 -20.21
C ARG A 279 -7.75 7.65 -19.90
N ILE A 280 -6.87 6.67 -19.67
CA ILE A 280 -5.45 6.93 -19.46
C ILE A 280 -4.81 7.44 -20.77
N GLU A 281 -5.20 6.88 -21.93
CA GLU A 281 -4.72 7.30 -23.25
C GLU A 281 -5.07 8.77 -23.57
N GLU A 282 -6.29 9.20 -23.24
CA GLU A 282 -6.75 10.57 -23.45
C GLU A 282 -6.04 11.58 -22.54
N ASP A 283 -5.93 11.25 -21.24
CA ASP A 283 -5.38 12.17 -20.23
C ASP A 283 -3.85 12.10 -20.13
N HIS A 284 -3.27 10.92 -20.39
CA HIS A 284 -1.85 10.60 -20.18
C HIS A 284 -1.35 9.56 -21.20
N PRO A 285 -1.11 9.98 -22.45
CA PRO A 285 -0.72 9.02 -23.50
C PRO A 285 0.59 8.27 -23.21
N GLU A 286 1.53 8.87 -22.45
CA GLU A 286 2.75 8.18 -22.00
C GLU A 286 2.46 7.02 -21.06
N ILE A 287 1.38 7.10 -20.26
CA ILE A 287 0.96 6.02 -19.35
C ILE A 287 0.30 4.90 -20.12
N TYR A 288 -0.58 5.23 -21.06
CA TYR A 288 -1.20 4.24 -21.94
C TYR A 288 -0.12 3.42 -22.66
N LEU A 289 0.84 4.09 -23.28
CA LEU A 289 1.96 3.42 -23.95
C LEU A 289 2.80 2.58 -22.97
N PHE A 290 2.97 3.02 -21.72
CA PHE A 290 3.67 2.23 -20.72
C PHE A 290 2.90 0.94 -20.37
N VAL A 291 1.59 1.00 -20.17
CA VAL A 291 0.73 -0.17 -19.91
C VAL A 291 0.76 -1.12 -21.10
N GLU A 292 0.57 -0.60 -22.32
CA GLU A 292 0.62 -1.39 -23.54
C GLU A 292 1.98 -2.10 -23.69
N GLY A 293 3.08 -1.41 -23.47
CA GLY A 293 4.42 -2.01 -23.52
C GLY A 293 4.60 -3.15 -22.51
N ARG A 294 4.06 -3.02 -21.31
CA ARG A 294 4.06 -4.10 -20.30
C ARG A 294 3.24 -5.30 -20.73
N ILE A 295 2.05 -5.06 -21.27
CA ILE A 295 1.19 -6.13 -21.83
C ILE A 295 1.94 -6.88 -22.93
N GLN A 296 2.66 -6.17 -23.82
CA GLN A 296 3.45 -6.81 -24.85
C GLN A 296 4.57 -7.68 -24.26
N LEU A 297 5.22 -7.26 -23.16
CA LEU A 297 6.20 -8.11 -22.45
C LEU A 297 5.57 -9.37 -21.87
N GLU A 298 4.40 -9.27 -21.25
CA GLU A 298 3.67 -10.40 -20.67
C GLU A 298 3.21 -11.39 -21.76
N LYS A 299 2.87 -10.90 -22.95
CA LYS A 299 2.55 -11.71 -24.14
C LYS A 299 3.79 -12.33 -24.82
N GLY A 300 4.99 -12.06 -24.31
CA GLY A 300 6.25 -12.56 -24.90
C GLY A 300 6.68 -11.84 -26.17
N ASN A 301 6.24 -10.60 -26.38
CA ASN A 301 6.55 -9.79 -27.55
C ASN A 301 7.51 -8.63 -27.21
N PRO A 302 8.78 -8.87 -26.83
CA PRO A 302 9.68 -7.81 -26.38
C PRO A 302 10.01 -6.77 -27.48
N ALA A 303 9.97 -7.13 -28.76
CA ALA A 303 10.19 -6.20 -29.86
C ALA A 303 9.04 -5.17 -29.97
N ALA A 304 7.80 -5.58 -29.79
CA ALA A 304 6.66 -4.69 -29.75
C ALA A 304 6.72 -3.78 -28.52
N ALA A 305 7.09 -4.35 -27.36
CA ALA A 305 7.26 -3.60 -26.12
C ALA A 305 8.34 -2.50 -26.24
N GLU A 306 9.49 -2.84 -26.82
CA GLU A 306 10.56 -1.85 -27.09
C GLU A 306 10.05 -0.67 -27.90
N LYS A 307 9.30 -0.92 -28.99
CA LYS A 307 8.76 0.13 -29.83
C LYS A 307 7.83 1.05 -29.03
N VAL A 308 6.94 0.47 -28.25
CA VAL A 308 5.96 1.20 -27.45
C VAL A 308 6.65 2.01 -26.33
N PHE A 309 7.62 1.44 -25.62
CA PHE A 309 8.38 2.19 -24.60
C PHE A 309 9.21 3.33 -25.17
N ARG A 310 9.80 3.18 -26.37
CA ARG A 310 10.47 4.29 -27.05
C ARG A 310 9.50 5.41 -27.40
N GLN A 311 8.29 5.09 -27.85
CA GLN A 311 7.24 6.08 -28.10
C GLN A 311 6.86 6.81 -26.80
N ALA A 312 6.67 6.08 -25.70
CA ALA A 312 6.36 6.68 -24.41
C ALA A 312 7.47 7.65 -23.94
N LEU A 313 8.73 7.31 -24.16
CA LEU A 313 9.87 8.16 -23.81
C LEU A 313 10.03 9.40 -24.72
N THR A 314 9.38 9.44 -25.90
CA THR A 314 9.31 10.70 -26.68
C THR A 314 8.37 11.71 -26.04
N ILE A 315 7.39 11.26 -25.27
CA ILE A 315 6.41 12.10 -24.57
C ILE A 315 6.96 12.52 -23.21
N ASP A 316 7.45 11.57 -22.42
CA ASP A 316 8.12 11.82 -21.14
C ASP A 316 9.55 11.26 -21.12
N PRO A 317 10.54 12.04 -21.57
CA PRO A 317 11.94 11.60 -21.59
C PRO A 317 12.56 11.35 -20.20
N ARG A 318 11.91 11.83 -19.11
CA ARG A 318 12.40 11.68 -17.75
C ARG A 318 11.79 10.48 -17.01
N ALA A 319 10.87 9.76 -17.62
CA ALA A 319 10.20 8.61 -17.00
C ALA A 319 11.19 7.47 -16.75
N VAL A 320 11.71 7.39 -15.51
CA VAL A 320 12.70 6.39 -15.09
C VAL A 320 12.13 4.96 -15.22
N GLU A 321 10.89 4.76 -14.80
CA GLU A 321 10.22 3.45 -14.87
C GLU A 321 10.05 2.96 -16.31
N ILE A 322 9.66 3.85 -17.24
CA ILE A 322 9.52 3.50 -18.68
C ILE A 322 10.89 3.09 -19.25
N ARG A 323 11.94 3.86 -18.90
CA ARG A 323 13.31 3.57 -19.34
C ARG A 323 13.80 2.23 -18.77
N PHE A 324 13.46 1.92 -17.52
CA PHE A 324 13.78 0.62 -16.92
C PHE A 324 13.12 -0.53 -17.68
N GLN A 325 11.83 -0.42 -18.01
CA GLN A 325 11.10 -1.44 -18.77
C GLN A 325 11.61 -1.56 -20.22
N LEU A 326 12.05 -0.44 -20.82
CA LEU A 326 12.75 -0.47 -22.11
C LEU A 326 14.04 -1.32 -22.03
N GLY A 327 14.84 -1.11 -20.99
CA GLY A 327 16.06 -1.91 -20.77
C GLY A 327 15.74 -3.39 -20.64
N ARG A 328 14.67 -3.75 -19.95
CA ARG A 328 14.21 -5.15 -19.84
C ARG A 328 13.76 -5.72 -21.19
N ALA A 329 13.02 -4.97 -21.98
CA ALA A 329 12.61 -5.40 -23.32
C ALA A 329 13.84 -5.68 -24.21
N ILE A 330 14.83 -4.80 -24.19
CA ILE A 330 16.08 -4.94 -24.94
C ILE A 330 16.88 -6.15 -24.44
N ALA A 331 16.95 -6.39 -23.14
CA ALA A 331 17.61 -7.55 -22.57
C ALA A 331 16.95 -8.86 -23.01
N LEU A 332 15.62 -8.93 -23.04
CA LEU A 332 14.85 -10.07 -23.55
C LEU A 332 15.08 -10.35 -25.04
N LEU A 333 15.47 -9.33 -25.81
CA LEU A 333 15.89 -9.48 -27.20
C LEU A 333 17.35 -9.97 -27.35
N GLY A 334 18.05 -10.25 -26.24
CA GLY A 334 19.45 -10.67 -26.23
C GLY A 334 20.47 -9.55 -26.49
N ARG A 335 20.01 -8.30 -26.57
CA ARG A 335 20.85 -7.11 -26.83
C ARG A 335 21.47 -6.57 -25.53
N HIS A 336 22.19 -7.44 -24.80
CA HIS A 336 22.69 -7.17 -23.46
C HIS A 336 23.57 -5.91 -23.33
N PRO A 337 24.48 -5.57 -24.25
CA PRO A 337 25.28 -4.35 -24.14
C PRO A 337 24.42 -3.08 -24.19
N GLU A 338 23.39 -3.07 -25.02
CA GLU A 338 22.45 -1.95 -25.13
C GLU A 338 21.56 -1.85 -23.90
N ALA A 339 21.04 -2.97 -23.41
CA ALA A 339 20.29 -3.01 -22.15
C ALA A 339 21.11 -2.46 -20.98
N ALA A 340 22.38 -2.85 -20.88
CA ALA A 340 23.30 -2.34 -19.86
C ALA A 340 23.48 -0.81 -19.94
N ALA A 341 23.51 -0.24 -21.15
CA ALA A 341 23.58 1.21 -21.32
C ALA A 341 22.31 1.88 -20.80
N VAL A 342 21.13 1.35 -21.15
CA VAL A 342 19.84 1.86 -20.68
C VAL A 342 19.70 1.77 -19.16
N PHE A 343 20.12 0.65 -18.54
CA PHE A 343 20.10 0.54 -17.07
C PHE A 343 21.06 1.52 -16.39
N ARG A 344 22.21 1.84 -16.99
CA ARG A 344 23.10 2.90 -16.47
C ARG A 344 22.43 4.28 -16.52
N GLU A 345 21.63 4.59 -17.55
CA GLU A 345 20.85 5.82 -17.59
C GLU A 345 19.80 5.87 -16.49
N VAL A 346 19.11 4.76 -16.21
CA VAL A 346 18.18 4.64 -15.07
C VAL A 346 18.91 4.93 -13.77
N LEU A 347 20.07 4.32 -13.55
CA LEU A 347 20.87 4.49 -12.33
C LEU A 347 21.53 5.86 -12.20
N ALA A 348 21.76 6.55 -13.30
CA ALA A 348 22.22 7.94 -13.28
C ALA A 348 21.13 8.89 -12.80
N ALA A 349 19.85 8.60 -13.12
CA ALA A 349 18.70 9.37 -12.66
C ALA A 349 18.29 8.98 -11.22
N GLU A 350 18.27 7.67 -10.91
CA GLU A 350 17.91 7.11 -9.60
C GLU A 350 18.95 6.08 -9.13
N PRO A 351 20.01 6.51 -8.46
CA PRO A 351 21.09 5.59 -8.01
C PRO A 351 20.61 4.49 -7.03
N GLY A 352 19.51 4.72 -6.31
CA GLY A 352 18.91 3.78 -5.38
C GLY A 352 17.96 2.75 -6.01
N TYR A 353 17.78 2.75 -7.33
CA TYR A 353 16.85 1.85 -8.01
C TYR A 353 17.40 0.41 -8.06
N GLY A 354 17.19 -0.34 -6.98
CA GLY A 354 17.73 -1.71 -6.81
C GLY A 354 17.43 -2.68 -7.95
N PRO A 355 16.21 -2.73 -8.53
CA PRO A 355 15.94 -3.57 -9.70
C PRO A 355 16.84 -3.29 -10.91
N ALA A 356 17.19 -2.02 -11.16
CA ALA A 356 18.09 -1.69 -12.28
C ALA A 356 19.52 -2.17 -12.02
N TRP A 357 20.00 -2.17 -10.79
CA TRP A 357 21.28 -2.78 -10.45
C TRP A 357 21.30 -4.29 -10.71
N LEU A 358 20.20 -4.99 -10.40
CA LEU A 358 20.05 -6.43 -10.66
C LEU A 358 20.10 -6.72 -12.17
N GLU A 359 19.30 -6.00 -12.96
CA GLU A 359 19.22 -6.19 -14.41
C GLU A 359 20.51 -5.75 -15.13
N LEU A 360 21.20 -4.72 -14.62
CA LEU A 360 22.53 -4.33 -15.10
C LEU A 360 23.53 -5.47 -14.87
N GLY A 361 23.53 -6.07 -13.69
CA GLY A 361 24.38 -7.21 -13.37
C GLY A 361 24.17 -8.37 -14.34
N ARG A 362 22.89 -8.73 -14.61
CA ARG A 362 22.53 -9.77 -15.60
C ARG A 362 23.00 -9.43 -17.02
N SER A 363 22.82 -8.20 -17.42
CA SER A 363 23.21 -7.75 -18.76
C SER A 363 24.74 -7.79 -18.96
N LEU A 364 25.51 -7.65 -17.88
CA LEU A 364 26.98 -7.67 -17.91
C LEU A 364 27.57 -9.04 -17.60
N GLU A 365 26.79 -10.01 -17.16
CA GLU A 365 27.29 -11.31 -16.64
C GLU A 365 28.25 -12.03 -17.62
N HIS A 366 28.01 -11.92 -18.92
CA HIS A 366 28.80 -12.56 -19.97
C HIS A 366 29.82 -11.64 -20.65
N THR A 367 29.76 -10.33 -20.43
CA THR A 367 30.63 -9.37 -21.14
C THR A 367 31.64 -8.69 -20.23
N ASP A 368 31.26 -8.39 -18.99
CA ASP A 368 32.09 -7.72 -17.99
C ASP A 368 31.77 -8.26 -16.58
N ARG A 369 32.47 -9.36 -16.25
CA ARG A 369 32.26 -10.03 -14.96
C ARG A 369 32.54 -9.15 -13.75
N VAL A 370 33.51 -8.26 -13.84
CA VAL A 370 33.87 -7.37 -12.71
C VAL A 370 32.77 -6.38 -12.47
N ALA A 371 32.29 -5.74 -13.54
CA ALA A 371 31.16 -4.82 -13.45
C ALA A 371 29.84 -5.52 -13.04
N ALA A 372 29.62 -6.77 -13.49
CA ALA A 372 28.46 -7.56 -13.06
C ALA A 372 28.47 -7.84 -11.55
N ILE A 373 29.63 -8.24 -10.99
CA ILE A 373 29.79 -8.44 -9.55
C ILE A 373 29.48 -7.14 -8.77
N ALA A 374 30.03 -6.02 -9.21
CA ALA A 374 29.76 -4.71 -8.59
C ALA A 374 28.27 -4.33 -8.65
N ALA A 375 27.62 -4.59 -9.78
CA ALA A 375 26.19 -4.33 -9.95
C ALA A 375 25.33 -5.22 -9.02
N PHE A 376 25.62 -6.52 -8.88
CA PHE A 376 24.90 -7.39 -7.95
C PHE A 376 25.14 -7.01 -6.47
N GLN A 377 26.35 -6.55 -6.13
CA GLN A 377 26.62 -6.02 -4.78
C GLN A 377 25.77 -4.78 -4.48
N SER A 378 25.67 -3.85 -5.43
CA SER A 378 24.80 -2.68 -5.32
C SER A 378 23.33 -3.09 -5.24
N ALA A 379 22.88 -4.07 -6.05
CA ALA A 379 21.53 -4.61 -5.96
C ALA A 379 21.20 -5.15 -4.54
N ILE A 380 22.14 -5.87 -3.92
CA ILE A 380 21.98 -6.37 -2.55
C ILE A 380 21.95 -5.22 -1.53
N ALA A 381 22.77 -4.18 -1.72
CA ALA A 381 22.77 -3.02 -0.82
C ALA A 381 21.41 -2.29 -0.81
N TYR A 382 20.77 -2.13 -1.96
CA TYR A 382 19.47 -1.49 -2.09
C TYR A 382 18.28 -2.44 -1.93
N MET A 383 18.48 -3.75 -2.10
CA MET A 383 17.46 -4.80 -1.91
C MET A 383 18.03 -5.95 -1.05
N PRO A 384 18.19 -5.76 0.27
CA PRO A 384 18.85 -6.77 1.13
C PRO A 384 18.15 -8.13 1.17
N THR A 385 16.86 -8.18 0.86
CA THR A 385 16.06 -9.42 0.85
C THR A 385 16.08 -10.16 -0.49
N SER A 386 16.68 -9.60 -1.55
CA SER A 386 16.75 -10.23 -2.87
C SER A 386 17.60 -11.49 -2.84
N ALA A 387 16.96 -12.65 -2.84
CA ALA A 387 17.63 -13.94 -3.00
C ALA A 387 18.33 -14.04 -4.36
N GLU A 388 17.68 -13.54 -5.39
CA GLU A 388 18.13 -13.57 -6.78
C GLU A 388 19.48 -12.85 -7.00
N ALA A 389 19.65 -11.65 -6.40
CA ALA A 389 20.92 -10.91 -6.47
C ALA A 389 22.04 -11.65 -5.72
N ARG A 390 21.72 -12.27 -4.57
CA ARG A 390 22.69 -13.06 -3.80
C ARG A 390 23.13 -14.32 -4.54
N ASP A 391 22.20 -15.05 -5.16
CA ASP A 391 22.48 -16.26 -5.91
C ASP A 391 23.30 -15.95 -7.17
N ALA A 392 22.98 -14.88 -7.89
CA ALA A 392 23.75 -14.43 -9.04
C ALA A 392 25.20 -14.08 -8.64
N LEU A 393 25.37 -13.34 -7.55
CA LEU A 393 26.69 -13.00 -7.02
C LEU A 393 27.48 -14.26 -6.60
N ALA A 394 26.83 -15.22 -5.94
CA ALA A 394 27.45 -16.48 -5.51
C ALA A 394 27.88 -17.31 -6.72
N ARG A 395 27.04 -17.45 -7.74
CA ARG A 395 27.41 -18.15 -9.01
C ARG A 395 28.64 -17.53 -9.65
N LEU A 396 28.67 -16.20 -9.78
CA LEU A 396 29.83 -15.52 -10.38
C LEU A 396 31.11 -15.68 -9.55
N ARG A 397 31.03 -15.68 -8.24
CA ARG A 397 32.18 -15.89 -7.36
C ARG A 397 32.65 -17.36 -7.37
N GLY A 398 31.73 -18.33 -7.39
CA GLY A 398 32.00 -19.75 -7.37
C GLY A 398 32.65 -20.26 -8.69
N SER A 399 32.24 -19.70 -9.83
CA SER A 399 32.84 -20.06 -11.13
C SER A 399 34.29 -19.56 -11.32
N ALA A 400 34.79 -18.73 -10.39
CA ALA A 400 36.21 -18.32 -10.36
C ALA A 400 37.12 -19.35 -9.67
N ALA A 401 36.55 -20.32 -8.95
CA ALA A 401 37.29 -21.32 -8.15
C ALA A 401 37.52 -22.63 -8.88
N SER A 402 37.03 -22.83 -10.11
CA SER A 402 37.32 -24.02 -10.89
C SER A 402 38.61 -23.83 -11.70
N PRO A 403 39.70 -24.55 -11.41
CA PRO A 403 40.89 -24.51 -12.24
C PRO A 403 40.55 -25.06 -13.65
N PRO A 404 41.22 -24.60 -14.71
CA PRO A 404 41.03 -25.14 -16.05
C PRO A 404 41.28 -26.65 -16.03
N PRO A 405 40.53 -27.46 -16.82
CA PRO A 405 40.78 -28.89 -16.89
C PRO A 405 42.23 -29.13 -17.34
N PRO A 406 42.90 -30.11 -16.77
CA PRO A 406 44.28 -30.41 -17.16
C PRO A 406 44.34 -30.71 -18.65
N THR A 407 45.23 -30.02 -19.36
CA THR A 407 45.55 -30.29 -20.75
C THR A 407 45.94 -31.76 -20.90
N PRO A 408 45.40 -32.51 -21.89
CA PRO A 408 45.78 -33.91 -22.13
C PRO A 408 47.26 -33.99 -22.38
N GLY A 409 47.91 -34.82 -21.56
CA GLY A 409 49.37 -34.94 -21.48
C GLY A 409 50.03 -35.22 -22.78
N THR A 410 51.13 -34.53 -23.00
CA THR A 410 52.23 -34.94 -23.93
C THR A 410 52.80 -36.25 -23.45
N PRO A 411 52.96 -37.28 -24.29
CA PRO A 411 53.56 -38.56 -23.88
C PRO A 411 55.05 -38.35 -23.59
N ILE A 412 55.42 -38.81 -22.41
CA ILE A 412 56.84 -38.92 -21.99
C ILE A 412 57.53 -40.00 -22.87
N ARG A 413 58.58 -39.61 -23.52
CA ARG A 413 59.57 -40.55 -24.04
C ARG A 413 60.62 -40.87 -22.99
#